data_33d7cba716dd38fd6b3645d46fda29bb
#
_entry.id   33d7cba716dd38fd6b3645d46fda29bb
#
_cell.length_a   1.000
_cell.length_b   1.000
_cell.length_c   1.000
_cell.angle_alpha   90.00
_cell.angle_beta   90.00
_cell.angle_gamma   90.00
#
_symmetry.space_group_name_H-M   'P 1'
#
loop_
_entity.id
_entity.type
_entity.pdbx_description
1 polymer ?
#
loop_
_entity_poly.entity_id
_entity_poly.type
_entity_poly.pdbx_seq_one_letter_code
_entity_poly.pdbx_strand_id
1 'polypeptide(L)'
;MKMKKMTMLTIAGLISVLGISCGKTGSEKQTMKMTKEVKEVKKAEYKKITSDEAKKMMESEKTIVVDVRSLEEYNEGHIPNAVSIPLETIENEAEAKLKNKDDLILVYCRSGRRSREAALKLIEKGYTNVIDFGGIQDWNGEVVK
;
A
#
# COMPACT_ATOMS: atom_id res chain seq x y z
N MET A 1 -8.62 -13.93 -40.96
CA MET A 1 -9.46 -15.14 -41.02
C MET A 1 -8.60 -16.39 -40.90
N LYS A 2 -8.51 -17.00 -39.71
CA LYS A 2 -8.15 -18.42 -39.50
C LYS A 2 -8.34 -18.74 -38.02
N MET A 3 -9.45 -19.40 -37.74
CA MET A 3 -9.77 -19.99 -36.42
C MET A 3 -8.91 -21.23 -36.24
N LYS A 4 -8.23 -21.36 -35.07
CA LYS A 4 -7.63 -22.64 -34.66
C LYS A 4 -8.46 -23.23 -33.53
N LYS A 5 -8.98 -24.41 -33.83
CA LYS A 5 -9.84 -25.25 -33.00
C LYS A 5 -9.10 -25.76 -31.77
N MET A 6 -9.73 -25.64 -30.64
CA MET A 6 -9.32 -26.21 -29.36
C MET A 6 -9.72 -27.69 -29.32
N THR A 7 -8.75 -28.54 -29.08
CA THR A 7 -8.97 -29.98 -28.90
C THR A 7 -9.13 -30.27 -27.41
N MET A 8 -10.28 -30.78 -27.07
CA MET A 8 -10.67 -31.23 -25.74
C MET A 8 -10.15 -32.66 -25.54
N LEU A 9 -9.31 -32.89 -24.54
CA LEU A 9 -8.86 -34.22 -24.16
C LEU A 9 -9.51 -34.61 -22.84
N THR A 10 -10.50 -35.49 -22.90
CA THR A 10 -11.14 -36.18 -21.79
C THR A 10 -10.33 -37.41 -21.41
N ILE A 11 -9.89 -37.50 -20.16
CA ILE A 11 -9.36 -38.73 -19.60
C ILE A 11 -10.28 -39.16 -18.47
N ALA A 12 -11.05 -40.22 -18.74
CA ALA A 12 -11.77 -40.99 -17.75
C ALA A 12 -10.82 -42.04 -17.13
N GLY A 13 -10.65 -41.98 -15.84
CA GLY A 13 -9.94 -43.01 -15.07
C GLY A 13 -10.81 -43.56 -13.95
N LEU A 14 -11.40 -44.71 -14.19
CA LEU A 14 -12.13 -45.51 -13.22
C LEU A 14 -11.12 -46.27 -12.34
N ILE A 15 -11.12 -46.11 -11.05
CA ILE A 15 -10.49 -47.04 -10.12
C ILE A 15 -11.49 -47.38 -9.02
N SER A 16 -11.97 -48.60 -9.10
CA SER A 16 -12.75 -49.31 -8.11
C SER A 16 -11.79 -50.01 -7.14
N VAL A 17 -11.90 -49.75 -5.85
CA VAL A 17 -11.32 -50.61 -4.82
C VAL A 17 -12.32 -50.79 -3.69
N LEU A 18 -12.83 -51.99 -3.58
CA LEU A 18 -13.54 -52.55 -2.44
C LEU A 18 -12.51 -52.92 -1.35
N GLY A 19 -12.74 -52.48 -0.15
CA GLY A 19 -12.01 -52.94 1.02
C GLY A 19 -12.85 -52.75 2.28
N ILE A 20 -13.57 -53.76 2.69
CA ILE A 20 -14.31 -53.84 3.94
C ILE A 20 -13.35 -54.26 5.03
N SER A 21 -13.29 -53.52 6.14
CA SER A 21 -12.90 -54.08 7.43
C SER A 21 -13.46 -53.29 8.59
N CYS A 22 -14.21 -53.92 9.44
CA CYS A 22 -14.76 -53.48 10.70
C CYS A 22 -13.69 -53.32 11.78
N GLY A 23 -13.83 -52.25 12.64
CA GLY A 23 -13.05 -52.19 13.88
C GLY A 23 -13.29 -50.93 14.72
N LYS A 24 -14.26 -50.99 15.63
CA LYS A 24 -14.37 -50.34 16.97
C LYS A 24 -13.84 -48.92 17.24
N THR A 25 -14.82 -48.11 17.67
CA THR A 25 -14.79 -47.14 18.79
C THR A 25 -13.50 -46.34 19.05
N GLY A 26 -13.57 -45.06 18.74
CA GLY A 26 -12.66 -44.05 19.22
C GLY A 26 -13.27 -42.67 18.97
N SER A 27 -13.65 -42.01 20.05
CA SER A 27 -14.12 -40.64 20.06
C SER A 27 -13.00 -39.73 19.50
N GLU A 28 -13.06 -39.40 18.24
CA GLU A 28 -12.20 -38.40 17.66
C GLU A 28 -12.94 -37.05 17.58
N LYS A 29 -12.56 -36.17 18.50
CA LYS A 29 -12.76 -34.75 18.39
C LYS A 29 -12.21 -34.29 17.05
N GLN A 30 -13.09 -33.99 16.12
CA GLN A 30 -12.72 -33.22 14.92
C GLN A 30 -12.28 -31.83 15.37
N THR A 31 -10.98 -31.68 15.55
CA THR A 31 -10.33 -30.36 15.61
C THR A 31 -10.44 -29.79 14.20
N MET A 32 -11.42 -28.92 14.01
CA MET A 32 -11.45 -28.04 12.83
C MET A 32 -10.17 -27.23 12.84
N LYS A 33 -9.21 -27.61 12.03
CA LYS A 33 -8.09 -26.76 11.66
C LYS A 33 -8.66 -25.63 10.81
N MET A 34 -9.05 -24.53 11.45
CA MET A 34 -9.13 -23.25 10.78
C MET A 34 -7.71 -22.89 10.35
N THR A 35 -7.36 -23.19 9.12
CA THR A 35 -6.25 -22.56 8.44
C THR A 35 -6.63 -21.08 8.29
N LYS A 36 -6.25 -20.27 9.30
CA LYS A 36 -6.09 -18.83 9.10
C LYS A 36 -5.04 -18.70 8.02
N GLU A 37 -5.48 -18.37 6.82
CA GLU A 37 -4.60 -17.78 5.83
C GLU A 37 -4.03 -16.52 6.45
N VAL A 38 -2.84 -16.64 7.01
CA VAL A 38 -2.03 -15.50 7.43
C VAL A 38 -1.61 -14.84 6.12
N LYS A 39 -2.39 -13.87 5.65
CA LYS A 39 -1.94 -12.93 4.66
C LYS A 39 -0.68 -12.31 5.24
N GLU A 40 0.45 -12.70 4.71
CA GLU A 40 1.75 -12.12 5.04
C GLU A 40 1.65 -10.63 4.74
N VAL A 41 1.43 -9.83 5.78
CA VAL A 41 1.39 -8.37 5.67
C VAL A 41 2.83 -7.97 5.38
N LYS A 42 3.12 -7.73 4.12
CA LYS A 42 4.39 -7.17 3.67
C LYS A 42 4.54 -5.84 4.39
N LYS A 43 5.33 -5.81 5.46
CA LYS A 43 5.59 -4.58 6.21
C LYS A 43 6.30 -3.63 5.25
N ALA A 44 5.66 -2.49 4.96
CA ALA A 44 6.26 -1.46 4.12
C ALA A 44 7.54 -0.95 4.78
N GLU A 45 8.58 -0.75 3.97
CA GLU A 45 9.84 -0.19 4.42
C GLU A 45 9.88 1.32 4.11
N TYR A 46 10.53 2.08 4.98
CA TYR A 46 10.77 3.50 4.72
C TYR A 46 11.63 3.67 3.47
N LYS A 47 11.15 4.50 2.55
CA LYS A 47 11.84 4.83 1.31
C LYS A 47 11.98 6.34 1.17
N LYS A 48 13.16 6.77 0.77
CA LYS A 48 13.46 8.17 0.45
C LYS A 48 13.93 8.30 -0.99
N ILE A 49 13.46 9.33 -1.68
CA ILE A 49 13.88 9.71 -3.03
C ILE A 49 14.23 11.20 -3.08
N THR A 50 14.74 11.65 -4.21
CA THR A 50 14.99 13.07 -4.49
C THR A 50 13.72 13.77 -4.99
N SER A 51 13.71 15.10 -4.94
CA SER A 51 12.64 15.93 -5.48
C SER A 51 12.46 15.72 -6.99
N ASP A 52 13.54 15.52 -7.74
CA ASP A 52 13.48 15.25 -9.18
C ASP A 52 12.86 13.89 -9.50
N GLU A 53 13.15 12.87 -8.72
CA GLU A 53 12.52 11.55 -8.83
C GLU A 53 11.02 11.63 -8.49
N ALA A 54 10.67 12.34 -7.42
CA ALA A 54 9.28 12.57 -7.03
C ALA A 54 8.50 13.28 -8.14
N LYS A 55 9.07 14.31 -8.75
CA LYS A 55 8.46 15.03 -9.88
C LYS A 55 8.16 14.11 -11.06
N LYS A 56 9.10 13.26 -11.45
CA LYS A 56 8.90 12.26 -12.50
C LYS A 56 7.79 11.27 -12.17
N MET A 57 7.70 10.83 -10.91
CA MET A 57 6.63 9.94 -10.45
C MET A 57 5.27 10.63 -10.54
N MET A 58 5.17 11.90 -10.13
CA MET A 58 3.92 12.70 -10.24
C MET A 58 3.44 12.87 -11.68
N GLU A 59 4.36 12.91 -12.65
CA GLU A 59 4.05 13.04 -14.08
C GLU A 59 3.66 11.70 -14.72
N SER A 60 4.18 10.59 -14.25
CA SER A 60 4.04 9.26 -14.88
C SER A 60 3.05 8.34 -14.18
N GLU A 61 2.74 8.57 -12.91
CA GLU A 61 1.94 7.68 -12.08
C GLU A 61 0.86 8.46 -11.31
N LYS A 62 -0.22 7.78 -10.96
CA LYS A 62 -1.21 8.34 -10.05
C LYS A 62 -0.64 8.37 -8.63
N THR A 63 -0.24 9.54 -8.17
CA THR A 63 0.31 9.76 -6.85
C THR A 63 -0.58 10.65 -5.98
N ILE A 64 -0.52 10.47 -4.67
CA ILE A 64 -1.08 11.40 -3.69
C ILE A 64 0.10 12.11 -3.04
N VAL A 65 0.17 13.43 -3.20
CA VAL A 65 1.21 14.26 -2.59
C VAL A 65 0.69 14.79 -1.25
N VAL A 66 1.45 14.61 -0.18
CA VAL A 66 1.07 15.02 1.17
C VAL A 66 2.07 16.03 1.71
N ASP A 67 1.57 17.20 2.05
CA ASP A 67 2.30 18.24 2.76
C ASP A 67 2.08 18.09 4.27
N VAL A 68 3.14 17.79 5.01
CA VAL A 68 3.07 17.59 6.46
C VAL A 68 3.58 18.79 7.26
N ARG A 69 3.67 19.94 6.60
CA ARG A 69 3.96 21.22 7.27
C ARG A 69 2.72 21.74 8.00
N SER A 70 2.89 22.85 8.71
CA SER A 70 1.72 23.52 9.29
C SER A 70 0.77 24.07 8.22
N LEU A 71 -0.47 24.35 8.61
CA LEU A 71 -1.45 24.93 7.68
C LEU A 71 -1.03 26.33 7.20
N GLU A 72 -0.35 27.11 8.03
CA GLU A 72 0.20 28.42 7.66
C GLU A 72 1.24 28.27 6.55
N GLU A 73 2.22 27.35 6.74
CA GLU A 73 3.25 27.09 5.73
C GLU A 73 2.63 26.58 4.40
N TYR A 74 1.57 25.77 4.47
CA TYR A 74 0.84 25.30 3.30
C TYR A 74 0.18 26.46 2.55
N ASN A 75 -0.47 27.37 3.26
CA ASN A 75 -1.15 28.53 2.68
C ASN A 75 -0.17 29.59 2.11
N GLU A 76 1.05 29.66 2.61
CA GLU A 76 2.11 30.51 2.04
C GLU A 76 2.57 30.03 0.66
N GLY A 77 2.49 28.73 0.42
CA GLY A 77 2.80 28.10 -0.87
C GLY A 77 3.04 26.59 -0.72
N HIS A 78 2.48 25.81 -1.62
CA HIS A 78 2.56 24.36 -1.62
C HIS A 78 2.70 23.78 -3.02
N ILE A 79 3.10 22.51 -3.13
CA ILE A 79 3.16 21.78 -4.40
C ILE A 79 1.73 21.59 -4.93
N PRO A 80 1.46 21.83 -6.23
CA PRO A 80 0.12 21.69 -6.80
C PRO A 80 -0.52 20.34 -6.47
N ASN A 81 -1.80 20.36 -6.12
CA ASN A 81 -2.59 19.20 -5.73
C ASN A 81 -2.14 18.48 -4.45
N ALA A 82 -1.21 19.04 -3.69
CA ALA A 82 -0.82 18.48 -2.41
C ALA A 82 -1.98 18.53 -1.39
N VAL A 83 -2.14 17.45 -0.64
CA VAL A 83 -3.09 17.35 0.46
C VAL A 83 -2.39 17.78 1.75
N SER A 84 -2.92 18.79 2.43
CA SER A 84 -2.40 19.23 3.72
C SER A 84 -2.82 18.27 4.82
N ILE A 85 -1.84 17.63 5.45
CA ILE A 85 -2.02 16.81 6.66
C ILE A 85 -0.83 17.10 7.57
N PRO A 86 -0.92 18.09 8.47
CA PRO A 86 0.17 18.40 9.37
C PRO A 86 0.66 17.20 10.17
N LEU A 87 1.96 17.14 10.45
CA LEU A 87 2.56 16.02 11.18
C LEU A 87 1.87 15.77 12.53
N GLU A 88 1.44 16.84 13.21
CA GLU A 88 0.79 16.80 14.51
C GLU A 88 -0.57 16.08 14.48
N THR A 89 -1.26 16.12 13.34
CA THR A 89 -2.61 15.57 13.15
C THR A 89 -2.63 14.32 12.26
N ILE A 90 -1.50 13.91 11.70
CA ILE A 90 -1.41 12.84 10.69
C ILE A 90 -2.02 11.51 11.18
N GLU A 91 -1.87 11.20 12.44
CA GLU A 91 -2.40 9.95 13.02
C GLU A 91 -3.94 9.93 13.03
N ASN A 92 -4.57 11.09 13.15
CA ASN A 92 -6.02 11.23 13.21
C ASN A 92 -6.63 11.51 11.83
N GLU A 93 -5.93 12.27 10.98
CA GLU A 93 -6.47 12.74 9.70
C GLU A 93 -6.13 11.83 8.51
N ALA A 94 -5.07 11.04 8.59
CA ALA A 94 -4.61 10.23 7.47
C ALA A 94 -5.71 9.31 6.92
N GLU A 95 -6.41 8.57 7.75
CA GLU A 95 -7.45 7.63 7.31
C GLU A 95 -8.67 8.33 6.70
N ALA A 96 -8.96 9.56 7.12
CA ALA A 96 -10.04 10.36 6.56
C ALA A 96 -9.68 10.91 5.17
N LYS A 97 -8.43 11.32 4.97
CA LYS A 97 -7.94 11.98 3.74
C LYS A 97 -7.30 11.00 2.75
N LEU A 98 -6.65 9.94 3.24
CA LEU A 98 -5.96 8.91 2.46
C LEU A 98 -6.73 7.58 2.56
N LYS A 99 -7.78 7.44 1.76
CA LYS A 99 -8.76 6.34 1.88
C LYS A 99 -8.21 4.95 1.59
N ASN A 100 -7.27 4.85 0.65
CA ASN A 100 -6.70 3.57 0.24
C ASN A 100 -5.25 3.46 0.71
N LYS A 101 -4.97 2.43 1.49
CA LYS A 101 -3.64 2.20 2.07
C LYS A 101 -2.60 1.71 1.07
N ASP A 102 -3.04 1.30 -0.12
CA ASP A 102 -2.16 0.83 -1.19
C ASP A 102 -1.84 1.91 -2.24
N ASP A 103 -2.42 3.11 -2.10
CA ASP A 103 -2.09 4.24 -2.98
C ASP A 103 -0.63 4.66 -2.80
N LEU A 104 -0.03 5.13 -3.89
CA LEU A 104 1.32 5.69 -3.88
C LEU A 104 1.28 7.10 -3.27
N ILE A 105 1.87 7.24 -2.09
CA ILE A 105 1.88 8.46 -1.30
C ILE A 105 3.28 9.05 -1.28
N LEU A 106 3.41 10.27 -1.77
CA LEU A 106 4.63 11.06 -1.72
C LEU A 106 4.51 12.11 -0.60
N VAL A 107 5.41 12.06 0.37
CA VAL A 107 5.36 12.93 1.56
C VAL A 107 6.50 13.94 1.52
N TYR A 108 6.20 15.21 1.81
CA TYR A 108 7.21 16.24 1.97
C TYR A 108 6.92 17.18 3.14
N CYS A 109 7.97 17.89 3.57
CA CYS A 109 7.83 18.98 4.51
C CYS A 109 8.69 20.19 4.07
N ARG A 110 9.27 20.94 4.99
CA ARG A 110 10.17 22.06 4.66
C ARG A 110 11.58 21.59 4.28
N SER A 111 12.18 20.70 5.09
CA SER A 111 13.59 20.26 4.97
C SER A 111 13.81 18.76 5.04
N GLY A 112 12.75 17.94 5.16
CA GLY A 112 12.82 16.48 5.18
C GLY A 112 12.75 15.82 6.56
N ARG A 113 12.86 16.55 7.68
CA ARG A 113 12.76 15.97 9.04
C ARG A 113 11.33 15.49 9.37
N ARG A 114 10.36 16.39 9.22
CA ARG A 114 8.94 16.09 9.49
C ARG A 114 8.37 15.06 8.51
N SER A 115 8.77 15.09 7.24
CA SER A 115 8.30 14.13 6.22
C SER A 115 8.78 12.72 6.50
N ARG A 116 10.01 12.55 7.00
CA ARG A 116 10.51 11.25 7.44
C ARG A 116 9.66 10.68 8.58
N GLU A 117 9.39 11.47 9.59
CA GLU A 117 8.56 11.07 10.74
C GLU A 117 7.14 10.72 10.31
N ALA A 118 6.55 11.56 9.46
CA ALA A 118 5.23 11.34 8.89
C ALA A 118 5.14 10.04 8.07
N ALA A 119 6.15 9.78 7.23
CA ALA A 119 6.21 8.55 6.43
C ALA A 119 6.26 7.30 7.33
N LEU A 120 7.05 7.33 8.39
CA LEU A 120 7.10 6.21 9.36
C LEU A 120 5.75 6.00 10.05
N LYS A 121 5.08 7.07 10.50
CA LYS A 121 3.74 6.99 11.10
C LYS A 121 2.70 6.41 10.14
N LEU A 122 2.73 6.79 8.87
CA LEU A 122 1.85 6.23 7.84
C LEU A 122 2.11 4.74 7.62
N ILE A 123 3.38 4.33 7.55
CA ILE A 123 3.77 2.92 7.42
C ILE A 123 3.28 2.10 8.63
N GLU A 124 3.42 2.63 9.85
CA GLU A 124 2.89 1.99 11.06
C GLU A 124 1.38 1.84 11.05
N LYS A 125 0.66 2.78 10.42
CA LYS A 125 -0.79 2.71 10.19
C LYS A 125 -1.21 1.74 9.07
N GLY A 126 -0.24 1.11 8.40
CA GLY A 126 -0.48 0.09 7.37
C GLY A 126 -0.58 0.62 5.95
N TYR A 127 -0.11 1.85 5.67
CA TYR A 127 0.07 2.32 4.31
C TYR A 127 1.27 1.62 3.69
N THR A 128 1.10 1.04 2.50
CA THR A 128 2.07 0.11 1.90
C THR A 128 3.05 0.78 0.94
N ASN A 129 2.68 1.93 0.37
CA ASN A 129 3.46 2.64 -0.65
C ASN A 129 3.71 4.10 -0.26
N VAL A 130 4.48 4.31 0.81
CA VAL A 130 4.83 5.66 1.30
C VAL A 130 6.28 5.97 0.96
N ILE A 131 6.51 7.13 0.34
CA ILE A 131 7.82 7.59 -0.08
C ILE A 131 8.03 9.03 0.41
N ASP A 132 9.10 9.26 1.14
CA ASP A 132 9.57 10.59 1.55
C ASP A 132 10.46 11.17 0.45
N PHE A 133 10.18 12.39 -0.01
CA PHE A 133 11.05 13.08 -0.98
C PHE A 133 11.69 14.37 -0.43
N GLY A 134 11.67 14.53 0.88
CA GLY A 134 12.44 15.58 1.55
C GLY A 134 11.67 16.86 1.77
N GLY A 135 12.20 17.97 1.30
CA GLY A 135 11.69 19.30 1.61
C GLY A 135 11.34 20.13 0.38
N ILE A 136 10.36 21.02 0.55
CA ILE A 136 10.00 22.02 -0.48
C ILE A 136 11.18 22.98 -0.77
N GLN A 137 12.16 23.07 0.12
CA GLN A 137 13.38 23.86 -0.11
C GLN A 137 14.22 23.34 -1.28
N ASP A 138 14.16 22.03 -1.53
CA ASP A 138 14.88 21.36 -2.63
C ASP A 138 13.97 21.14 -3.84
N TRP A 139 12.73 21.64 -3.80
CA TRP A 139 11.76 21.51 -4.86
C TRP A 139 12.00 22.52 -5.99
N ASN A 140 12.18 22.04 -7.21
CA ASN A 140 12.42 22.87 -8.39
C ASN A 140 11.19 23.00 -9.32
N GLY A 141 10.04 22.47 -8.88
CA GLY A 141 8.79 22.55 -9.63
C GLY A 141 7.94 23.75 -9.24
N GLU A 142 6.70 23.76 -9.74
CA GLU A 142 5.71 24.78 -9.44
C GLU A 142 5.31 24.77 -7.95
N VAL A 143 5.02 25.95 -7.43
CA VAL A 143 4.45 26.17 -6.10
C VAL A 143 3.25 27.10 -6.28
N VAL A 144 2.11 26.73 -5.72
CA VAL A 144 0.86 27.47 -5.76
C VAL A 144 0.44 27.93 -4.37
N LYS A 145 -0.50 28.89 -4.28
CA LYS A 145 -1.10 29.37 -3.02
C LYS A 145 -2.58 29.05 -2.96
#